data_46d7d497428c4bed76bdc711d4417da2
#
_entry.id   46d7d497428c4bed76bdc711d4417da2
#
_cell.length_a   1.000
_cell.length_b   1.000
_cell.length_c   1.000
_cell.angle_alpha   90.00
_cell.angle_beta   90.00
_cell.angle_gamma   90.00
#
_symmetry.space_group_name_H-M   'P 1'
#
loop_
_entity.id
_entity.type
_entity.pdbx_description
1 polymer ?
#
loop_
_entity_poly.entity_id
_entity_poly.type
_entity_poly.pdbx_seq_one_letter_code
_entity_poly.pdbx_strand_id
1 'polypeptide(L)'
;MTGRSPEAPGARLLRHLGALARLAWPVMLSRAGILAMALVDVLMLARYDTLALAQASVALGLFVPIMVTGVGLQMGVISLVARRHGAVECLDVWLRALPWACLSGGVGAALMGFGGTWLRLIGQDETLAAGGGAVSLALAPGVLLQIVYVTCAFYLEGTGRPKFAMLAMLAANLMNAGLNWMLIFGNLGAPELGAWDVGQVRRGER
;
A
#
# COMPACT_ATOMS: atom_id res chain seq x y z
N MET A 1 26.39 -40.25 21.65
CA MET A 1 25.66 -40.51 20.38
C MET A 1 24.20 -40.74 20.71
N THR A 2 23.38 -39.69 20.74
CA THR A 2 21.93 -39.80 21.01
C THR A 2 21.23 -40.04 19.69
N GLY A 3 20.86 -41.31 19.45
CA GLY A 3 20.09 -41.70 18.27
C GLY A 3 18.69 -41.06 18.29
N ARG A 4 18.48 -40.04 17.46
CA ARG A 4 17.14 -39.59 17.11
C ARG A 4 16.50 -40.67 16.23
N SER A 5 15.47 -41.33 16.75
CA SER A 5 14.61 -42.21 15.95
C SER A 5 14.11 -41.49 14.71
N PRO A 6 14.10 -42.12 13.51
CA PRO A 6 13.58 -41.49 12.31
C PRO A 6 12.10 -41.17 12.52
N GLU A 7 11.77 -39.86 12.56
CA GLU A 7 10.38 -39.44 12.66
C GLU A 7 9.59 -39.96 11.44
N ALA A 8 8.38 -40.44 11.69
CA ALA A 8 7.46 -40.87 10.65
C ALA A 8 7.23 -39.77 9.60
N PRO A 9 7.18 -40.09 8.30
CA PRO A 9 7.02 -39.09 7.21
C PRO A 9 5.84 -38.15 7.43
N GLY A 10 4.74 -38.65 7.98
CA GLY A 10 3.53 -37.83 8.29
C GLY A 10 3.77 -36.78 9.39
N ALA A 11 4.55 -37.14 10.43
CA ALA A 11 4.86 -36.19 11.51
C ALA A 11 5.76 -35.02 11.01
N ARG A 12 6.69 -35.31 10.11
CA ARG A 12 7.51 -34.28 9.46
C ARG A 12 6.67 -33.36 8.61
N LEU A 13 5.74 -33.91 7.82
CA LEU A 13 4.84 -33.12 6.97
C LEU A 13 3.97 -32.17 7.81
N LEU A 14 3.32 -32.68 8.85
CA LEU A 14 2.48 -31.88 9.76
C LEU A 14 3.27 -30.75 10.43
N ARG A 15 4.50 -31.01 10.85
CA ARG A 15 5.39 -30.00 11.44
C ARG A 15 5.76 -28.91 10.41
N HIS A 16 6.08 -29.29 9.18
CA HIS A 16 6.37 -28.33 8.11
C HIS A 16 5.14 -27.52 7.73
N LEU A 17 3.95 -28.14 7.62
CA LEU A 17 2.69 -27.44 7.37
C LEU A 17 2.35 -26.45 8.49
N GLY A 18 2.53 -26.85 9.75
CA GLY A 18 2.34 -25.97 10.89
C GLY A 18 3.31 -24.77 10.90
N ALA A 19 4.57 -25.00 10.54
CA ALA A 19 5.57 -23.91 10.42
C ALA A 19 5.23 -22.96 9.26
N LEU A 20 4.82 -23.49 8.11
CA LEU A 20 4.38 -22.70 6.98
C LEU A 20 3.13 -21.88 7.31
N ALA A 21 2.11 -22.49 7.92
CA ALA A 21 0.89 -21.80 8.32
C ALA A 21 1.19 -20.67 9.32
N ARG A 22 2.12 -20.90 10.26
CA ARG A 22 2.53 -19.90 11.26
C ARG A 22 3.21 -18.67 10.65
N LEU A 23 3.90 -18.84 9.52
CA LEU A 23 4.51 -17.74 8.77
C LEU A 23 3.53 -17.12 7.77
N ALA A 24 2.70 -17.94 7.13
CA ALA A 24 1.80 -17.51 6.06
C ALA A 24 0.63 -16.64 6.59
N TRP A 25 0.00 -17.01 7.72
CA TRP A 25 -1.19 -16.32 8.19
C TRP A 25 -0.97 -14.82 8.50
N PRO A 26 0.16 -14.37 9.11
CA PRO A 26 0.37 -12.93 9.31
C PRO A 26 0.58 -12.18 8.00
N VAL A 27 1.24 -12.82 7.01
CA VAL A 27 1.41 -12.24 5.66
C VAL A 27 0.05 -12.11 4.97
N MET A 28 -0.79 -13.17 5.01
CA MET A 28 -2.14 -13.14 4.45
C MET A 28 -2.99 -12.03 5.09
N LEU A 29 -2.95 -11.89 6.40
CA LEU A 29 -3.71 -10.85 7.11
C LEU A 29 -3.18 -9.45 6.78
N SER A 30 -1.87 -9.27 6.61
CA SER A 30 -1.27 -8.03 6.15
C SER A 30 -1.77 -7.65 4.75
N ARG A 31 -1.80 -8.62 3.81
CA ARG A 31 -2.31 -8.39 2.44
C ARG A 31 -3.83 -8.13 2.42
N ALA A 32 -4.59 -8.86 3.23
CA ALA A 32 -6.02 -8.59 3.40
C ALA A 32 -6.28 -7.20 3.98
N GLY A 33 -5.41 -6.72 4.87
CA GLY A 33 -5.47 -5.37 5.42
C GLY A 33 -5.35 -4.27 4.35
N ILE A 34 -4.49 -4.46 3.35
CA ILE A 34 -4.37 -3.52 2.21
C ILE A 34 -5.68 -3.46 1.43
N LEU A 35 -6.30 -4.62 1.16
CA LEU A 35 -7.58 -4.68 0.46
C LEU A 35 -8.72 -4.08 1.29
N ALA A 36 -8.73 -4.33 2.60
CA ALA A 36 -9.72 -3.76 3.50
C ALA A 36 -9.62 -2.22 3.56
N MET A 37 -8.41 -1.66 3.60
CA MET A 37 -8.18 -0.22 3.54
C MET A 37 -8.78 0.37 2.27
N ALA A 38 -8.42 -0.18 1.11
CA ALA A 38 -8.94 0.28 -0.18
C ALA A 38 -10.48 0.18 -0.26
N LEU A 39 -11.06 -0.90 0.29
CA LEU A 39 -12.52 -1.07 0.33
C LEU A 39 -13.20 -0.01 1.21
N VAL A 40 -12.63 0.28 2.39
CA VAL A 40 -13.16 1.32 3.29
C VAL A 40 -13.09 2.68 2.61
N ASP A 41 -11.97 3.05 1.99
CA ASP A 41 -11.80 4.32 1.29
C ASP A 41 -12.87 4.48 0.19
N VAL A 42 -13.05 3.45 -0.66
CA VAL A 42 -14.05 3.45 -1.73
C VAL A 42 -15.48 3.56 -1.18
N LEU A 43 -15.82 2.79 -0.12
CA LEU A 43 -17.15 2.83 0.48
C LEU A 43 -17.47 4.17 1.13
N MET A 44 -16.50 4.79 1.79
CA MET A 44 -16.68 6.10 2.40
C MET A 44 -16.89 7.17 1.33
N LEU A 45 -16.07 7.14 0.27
CA LEU A 45 -16.18 8.09 -0.83
C LEU A 45 -17.49 7.91 -1.65
N ALA A 46 -17.92 6.67 -1.88
CA ALA A 46 -19.17 6.37 -2.57
C ALA A 46 -20.42 6.88 -1.83
N ARG A 47 -20.36 6.99 -0.51
CA ARG A 47 -21.45 7.56 0.29
C ARG A 47 -21.47 9.08 0.32
N TYR A 48 -20.35 9.69 -0.06
CA TYR A 48 -20.21 11.15 -0.02
C TYR A 48 -20.67 11.79 -1.34
N ASP A 49 -20.09 11.41 -2.47
CA ASP A 49 -20.43 11.94 -3.79
C ASP A 49 -20.02 10.98 -4.91
N THR A 50 -20.90 10.83 -5.92
CA THR A 50 -20.65 9.96 -7.08
C THR A 50 -19.58 10.51 -8.02
N LEU A 51 -19.48 11.82 -8.18
CA LEU A 51 -18.43 12.44 -9.00
C LEU A 51 -17.07 12.28 -8.36
N ALA A 52 -16.96 12.50 -7.05
CA ALA A 52 -15.74 12.29 -6.29
C ALA A 52 -15.27 10.82 -6.37
N LEU A 53 -16.20 9.87 -6.33
CA LEU A 53 -15.91 8.45 -6.54
C LEU A 53 -15.38 8.18 -7.95
N ALA A 54 -15.97 8.79 -8.99
CA ALA A 54 -15.52 8.62 -10.37
C ALA A 54 -14.11 9.20 -10.57
N GLN A 55 -13.82 10.38 -10.02
CA GLN A 55 -12.50 11.03 -10.05
C GLN A 55 -11.44 10.19 -9.32
N ALA A 56 -11.77 9.67 -8.14
CA ALA A 56 -10.88 8.76 -7.41
C ALA A 56 -10.64 7.45 -8.17
N SER A 57 -11.66 6.91 -8.85
CA SER A 57 -11.53 5.68 -9.62
C SER A 57 -10.56 5.82 -10.79
N VAL A 58 -10.58 6.94 -11.52
CA VAL A 58 -9.61 7.17 -12.61
C VAL A 58 -8.20 7.42 -12.06
N ALA A 59 -8.06 8.08 -10.90
CA ALA A 59 -6.78 8.22 -10.21
C ALA A 59 -6.21 6.88 -9.76
N LEU A 60 -7.05 5.98 -9.21
CA LEU A 60 -6.67 4.62 -8.83
C LEU A 60 -6.27 3.77 -10.06
N GLY A 61 -6.87 4.02 -11.23
CA GLY A 61 -6.46 3.42 -12.49
C GLY A 61 -5.00 3.71 -12.87
N LEU A 62 -4.47 4.87 -12.48
CA LEU A 62 -3.04 5.21 -12.61
C LEU A 62 -2.21 4.65 -11.45
N PHE A 63 -2.74 4.70 -10.23
CA PHE A 63 -2.05 4.30 -9.02
C PHE A 63 -1.70 2.81 -9.01
N VAL A 64 -2.65 1.94 -9.37
CA VAL A 64 -2.48 0.48 -9.27
C VAL A 64 -1.33 -0.05 -10.13
N PRO A 65 -1.20 0.29 -11.43
CA PRO A 65 -0.06 -0.16 -12.23
C PRO A 65 1.29 0.32 -11.70
N ILE A 66 1.36 1.58 -11.24
CA ILE A 66 2.58 2.15 -10.63
C ILE A 66 2.96 1.36 -9.38
N MET A 67 1.98 1.09 -8.51
CA MET A 67 2.19 0.33 -7.29
C MET A 67 2.62 -1.11 -7.55
N VAL A 68 1.95 -1.81 -8.46
CA VAL A 68 2.29 -3.20 -8.82
C VAL A 68 3.71 -3.29 -9.37
N THR A 69 4.09 -2.35 -10.22
CA THR A 69 5.46 -2.27 -10.75
C THR A 69 6.47 -2.01 -9.64
N GLY A 70 6.22 -1.01 -8.78
CA GLY A 70 7.10 -0.68 -7.66
C GLY A 70 7.26 -1.84 -6.68
N VAL A 71 6.17 -2.50 -6.29
CA VAL A 71 6.20 -3.70 -5.43
C VAL A 71 6.98 -4.84 -6.10
N GLY A 72 6.75 -5.07 -7.40
CA GLY A 72 7.44 -6.09 -8.17
C GLY A 72 8.97 -5.90 -8.16
N LEU A 73 9.45 -4.66 -8.30
CA LEU A 73 10.87 -4.33 -8.22
C LEU A 73 11.47 -4.65 -6.85
N GLN A 74 10.69 -4.57 -5.76
CA GLN A 74 11.15 -4.86 -4.40
C GLN A 74 11.07 -6.36 -4.03
N MET A 75 10.40 -7.22 -4.82
CA MET A 75 10.25 -8.66 -4.49
C MET A 75 11.59 -9.40 -4.34
N GLY A 76 12.67 -8.88 -4.96
CA GLY A 76 14.02 -9.42 -4.78
C GLY A 76 14.51 -9.39 -3.34
N VAL A 77 14.05 -8.42 -2.54
CA VAL A 77 14.50 -8.25 -1.14
C VAL A 77 14.16 -9.47 -0.29
N ILE A 78 12.92 -9.97 -0.35
CA ILE A 78 12.51 -11.15 0.43
C ILE A 78 13.33 -12.38 0.07
N SER A 79 13.60 -12.59 -1.23
CA SER A 79 14.37 -13.73 -1.72
C SER A 79 15.84 -13.67 -1.30
N LEU A 80 16.44 -12.48 -1.36
CA LEU A 80 17.84 -12.27 -0.97
C LEU A 80 18.01 -12.40 0.54
N VAL A 81 17.12 -11.81 1.34
CA VAL A 81 17.15 -11.89 2.80
C VAL A 81 16.93 -13.35 3.28
N ALA A 82 15.97 -14.08 2.68
CA ALA A 82 15.69 -15.47 3.05
C ALA A 82 16.86 -16.44 2.80
N ARG A 83 17.79 -16.10 1.90
CA ARG A 83 19.00 -16.89 1.60
C ARG A 83 20.19 -16.58 2.53
N ARG A 84 20.11 -15.51 3.32
CA ARG A 84 21.17 -15.09 4.23
C ARG A 84 20.92 -15.66 5.63
N HIS A 85 21.99 -16.04 6.33
CA HIS A 85 21.91 -16.71 7.63
C HIS A 85 22.37 -15.83 8.80
N GLY A 86 22.89 -14.64 8.53
CA GLY A 86 23.37 -13.69 9.54
C GLY A 86 22.54 -12.42 9.62
N ALA A 87 22.32 -11.88 10.83
CA ALA A 87 21.58 -10.65 11.03
C ALA A 87 22.23 -9.45 10.30
N VAL A 88 23.57 -9.39 10.30
CA VAL A 88 24.33 -8.33 9.62
C VAL A 88 24.17 -8.42 8.11
N GLU A 89 24.23 -9.63 7.54
CA GLU A 89 24.05 -9.86 6.10
C GLU A 89 22.63 -9.51 5.64
N CYS A 90 21.60 -9.83 6.45
CA CYS A 90 20.23 -9.44 6.16
C CYS A 90 20.04 -7.93 6.19
N LEU A 91 20.67 -7.26 7.16
CA LEU A 91 20.64 -5.79 7.29
C LEU A 91 21.32 -5.11 6.09
N ASP A 92 22.46 -5.64 5.62
CA ASP A 92 23.14 -5.11 4.42
C ASP A 92 22.26 -5.17 3.18
N VAL A 93 21.53 -6.27 2.96
CA VAL A 93 20.55 -6.37 1.86
C VAL A 93 19.48 -5.29 1.96
N TRP A 94 18.93 -5.09 3.15
CA TRP A 94 17.89 -4.08 3.37
C TRP A 94 18.40 -2.65 3.15
N LEU A 95 19.58 -2.31 3.71
CA LEU A 95 20.19 -0.99 3.54
C LEU A 95 20.50 -0.67 2.08
N ARG A 96 20.90 -1.67 1.28
CA ARG A 96 21.11 -1.51 -0.17
C ARG A 96 19.80 -1.42 -0.96
N ALA A 97 18.72 -2.02 -0.46
CA ALA A 97 17.42 -1.95 -1.10
C ALA A 97 16.70 -0.60 -0.89
N LEU A 98 16.97 0.09 0.25
CA LEU A 98 16.31 1.37 0.56
C LEU A 98 16.50 2.47 -0.49
N PRO A 99 17.74 2.74 -1.01
CA PRO A 99 17.91 3.73 -2.08
C PRO A 99 17.10 3.40 -3.34
N TRP A 100 17.00 2.11 -3.69
CA TRP A 100 16.19 1.66 -4.83
C TRP A 100 14.69 1.80 -4.55
N ALA A 101 14.26 1.58 -3.30
CA ALA A 101 12.88 1.84 -2.88
C ALA A 101 12.55 3.34 -2.96
N CYS A 102 13.45 4.20 -2.50
CA CYS A 102 13.28 5.65 -2.60
C CYS A 102 13.29 6.13 -4.05
N LEU A 103 14.16 5.59 -4.90
CA LEU A 103 14.22 5.94 -6.32
C LEU A 103 12.94 5.50 -7.05
N SER A 104 12.55 4.23 -6.94
CA SER A 104 11.36 3.71 -7.60
C SER A 104 10.08 4.33 -7.06
N GLY A 105 9.98 4.55 -5.76
CA GLY A 105 8.88 5.26 -5.12
C GLY A 105 8.83 6.74 -5.52
N GLY A 106 9.98 7.40 -5.63
CA GLY A 106 10.09 8.79 -6.11
C GLY A 106 9.66 8.94 -7.56
N VAL A 107 10.09 8.01 -8.44
CA VAL A 107 9.61 7.97 -9.84
C VAL A 107 8.10 7.73 -9.88
N GLY A 108 7.56 6.78 -9.10
CA GLY A 108 6.13 6.54 -9.01
C GLY A 108 5.36 7.76 -8.51
N ALA A 109 5.87 8.45 -7.48
CA ALA A 109 5.29 9.68 -6.98
C ALA A 109 5.29 10.80 -8.04
N ALA A 110 6.38 10.95 -8.78
CA ALA A 110 6.47 11.91 -9.88
C ALA A 110 5.43 11.60 -10.98
N LEU A 111 5.31 10.32 -11.38
CA LEU A 111 4.29 9.90 -12.36
C LEU A 111 2.88 10.23 -11.88
N MET A 112 2.56 9.98 -10.59
CA MET A 112 1.28 10.36 -10.00
C MET A 112 1.08 11.87 -9.94
N GLY A 113 2.14 12.64 -9.71
CA GLY A 113 2.09 14.12 -9.73
C GLY A 113 1.64 14.72 -11.06
N PHE A 114 1.90 14.01 -12.16
CA PHE A 114 1.42 14.37 -13.51
C PHE A 114 0.10 13.66 -13.89
N GLY A 115 -0.63 13.10 -12.94
CA GLY A 115 -1.83 12.29 -13.17
C GLY A 115 -2.87 12.97 -14.03
N GLY A 116 -3.16 14.26 -13.82
CA GLY A 116 -4.09 15.01 -14.65
C GLY A 116 -3.67 15.12 -16.12
N THR A 117 -2.36 15.24 -16.38
CA THR A 117 -1.81 15.25 -17.75
C THR A 117 -2.01 13.88 -18.42
N TRP A 118 -1.71 12.80 -17.69
CA TRP A 118 -1.90 11.44 -18.21
C TRP A 118 -3.37 11.18 -18.52
N LEU A 119 -4.29 11.58 -17.63
CA LEU A 119 -5.73 11.39 -17.81
C LEU A 119 -6.24 12.13 -19.06
N ARG A 120 -5.78 13.35 -19.33
CA ARG A 120 -6.11 14.07 -20.58
C ARG A 120 -5.56 13.37 -21.82
N LEU A 121 -4.30 12.89 -21.75
CA LEU A 121 -3.65 12.21 -22.87
C LEU A 121 -4.38 10.91 -23.27
N ILE A 122 -4.94 10.18 -22.31
CA ILE A 122 -5.75 8.97 -22.58
C ILE A 122 -7.21 9.26 -22.93
N GLY A 123 -7.58 10.57 -23.09
CA GLY A 123 -8.91 10.97 -23.57
C GLY A 123 -10.00 10.98 -22.50
N GLN A 124 -9.65 11.12 -21.22
CA GLN A 124 -10.65 11.36 -20.19
C GLN A 124 -11.28 12.73 -20.30
N ASP A 125 -12.56 12.84 -19.95
CA ASP A 125 -13.26 14.11 -19.86
C ASP A 125 -12.54 15.09 -18.93
N GLU A 126 -12.61 16.41 -19.23
CA GLU A 126 -11.86 17.42 -18.49
C GLU A 126 -12.23 17.44 -17.00
N THR A 127 -13.50 17.21 -16.65
CA THR A 127 -13.98 17.14 -15.27
C THR A 127 -13.34 15.99 -14.50
N LEU A 128 -13.23 14.82 -15.15
CA LEU A 128 -12.58 13.64 -14.58
C LEU A 128 -11.06 13.79 -14.55
N ALA A 129 -10.46 14.37 -15.60
CA ALA A 129 -9.02 14.58 -15.67
C ALA A 129 -8.53 15.60 -14.65
N ALA A 130 -9.27 16.69 -14.43
CA ALA A 130 -8.93 17.71 -13.43
C ALA A 130 -9.08 17.16 -12.00
N GLY A 131 -10.24 16.59 -11.65
CA GLY A 131 -10.48 16.05 -10.31
C GLY A 131 -9.63 14.79 -10.03
N GLY A 132 -9.53 13.85 -10.97
CA GLY A 132 -8.67 12.68 -10.87
C GLY A 132 -7.19 13.06 -10.78
N GLY A 133 -6.77 14.14 -11.46
CA GLY A 133 -5.42 14.70 -11.36
C GLY A 133 -5.12 15.26 -9.96
N ALA A 134 -6.09 15.97 -9.35
CA ALA A 134 -5.96 16.45 -7.97
C ALA A 134 -5.83 15.30 -6.96
N VAL A 135 -6.64 14.25 -7.11
CA VAL A 135 -6.55 13.02 -6.30
C VAL A 135 -5.22 12.32 -6.51
N SER A 136 -4.75 12.19 -7.77
CA SER A 136 -3.44 11.59 -8.08
C SER A 136 -2.30 12.36 -7.42
N LEU A 137 -2.33 13.68 -7.45
CA LEU A 137 -1.32 14.53 -6.81
C LEU A 137 -1.32 14.34 -5.28
N ALA A 138 -2.50 14.24 -4.67
CA ALA A 138 -2.64 13.98 -3.24
C ALA A 138 -2.11 12.59 -2.83
N LEU A 139 -2.25 11.58 -3.69
CA LEU A 139 -1.73 10.23 -3.48
C LEU A 139 -0.22 10.09 -3.75
N ALA A 140 0.38 11.04 -4.50
CA ALA A 140 1.78 10.95 -4.93
C ALA A 140 2.78 10.71 -3.77
N PRO A 141 2.76 11.45 -2.64
CA PRO A 141 3.65 11.16 -1.51
C PRO A 141 3.43 9.77 -0.92
N GLY A 142 2.18 9.29 -0.93
CA GLY A 142 1.79 7.97 -0.46
C GLY A 142 2.47 6.84 -1.23
N VAL A 143 2.70 7.00 -2.54
CA VAL A 143 3.40 6.02 -3.38
C VAL A 143 4.82 5.78 -2.86
N LEU A 144 5.58 6.85 -2.60
CA LEU A 144 6.94 6.73 -2.06
C LEU A 144 6.96 6.01 -0.73
N LEU A 145 6.10 6.45 0.21
CA LEU A 145 6.02 5.86 1.55
C LEU A 145 5.60 4.39 1.49
N GLN A 146 4.67 4.04 0.60
CA GLN A 146 4.19 2.68 0.43
C GLN A 146 5.27 1.75 -0.13
N ILE A 147 6.09 2.19 -1.10
CA ILE A 147 7.19 1.39 -1.63
C ILE A 147 8.26 1.15 -0.57
N VAL A 148 8.61 2.17 0.23
CA VAL A 148 9.52 2.03 1.36
C VAL A 148 8.95 1.06 2.41
N TYR A 149 7.66 1.19 2.76
CA TYR A 149 6.99 0.26 3.66
C TYR A 149 7.05 -1.18 3.16
N VAL A 150 6.75 -1.42 1.88
CA VAL A 150 6.80 -2.77 1.27
C VAL A 150 8.21 -3.35 1.34
N THR A 151 9.23 -2.54 1.11
CA THR A 151 10.64 -2.97 1.24
C THR A 151 10.96 -3.42 2.67
N CYS A 152 10.50 -2.68 3.68
CA CYS A 152 10.64 -3.06 5.08
C CYS A 152 9.83 -4.33 5.41
N ALA A 153 8.61 -4.47 4.87
CA ALA A 153 7.78 -5.65 5.05
C ALA A 153 8.45 -6.90 4.46
N PHE A 154 9.01 -6.80 3.26
CA PHE A 154 9.74 -7.91 2.63
C PHE A 154 11.00 -8.31 3.40
N TYR A 155 11.71 -7.35 3.99
CA TYR A 155 12.81 -7.65 4.90
C TYR A 155 12.34 -8.43 6.14
N LEU A 156 11.25 -7.99 6.77
CA LEU A 156 10.67 -8.66 7.94
C LEU A 156 10.13 -10.07 7.60
N GLU A 157 9.49 -10.20 6.45
CA GLU A 157 9.01 -11.50 5.93
C GLU A 157 10.19 -12.44 5.66
N GLY A 158 11.24 -11.94 4.99
CA GLY A 158 12.46 -12.71 4.67
C GLY A 158 13.26 -13.15 5.91
N THR A 159 13.24 -12.35 6.99
CA THR A 159 13.85 -12.72 8.28
C THR A 159 12.97 -13.62 9.14
N GLY A 160 11.79 -14.04 8.65
CA GLY A 160 10.86 -14.89 9.40
C GLY A 160 10.10 -14.16 10.52
N ARG A 161 10.00 -12.83 10.45
CA ARG A 161 9.32 -11.97 11.43
C ARG A 161 8.11 -11.21 10.85
N PRO A 162 7.21 -11.85 10.09
CA PRO A 162 6.11 -11.18 9.39
C PRO A 162 5.09 -10.52 10.32
N LYS A 163 5.05 -10.90 11.60
CA LYS A 163 4.11 -10.33 12.58
C LYS A 163 4.27 -8.82 12.76
N PHE A 164 5.50 -8.29 12.65
CA PHE A 164 5.74 -6.85 12.78
C PHE A 164 5.17 -6.09 11.57
N ALA A 165 5.31 -6.62 10.36
CA ALA A 165 4.69 -6.04 9.17
C ALA A 165 3.15 -6.06 9.26
N MET A 166 2.58 -7.15 9.77
CA MET A 166 1.14 -7.27 10.03
C MET A 166 0.66 -6.24 11.04
N LEU A 167 1.35 -6.08 12.17
CA LEU A 167 0.96 -5.10 13.20
C LEU A 167 1.05 -3.67 12.67
N ALA A 168 2.09 -3.34 11.89
CA ALA A 168 2.21 -2.03 11.25
C ALA A 168 1.05 -1.77 10.27
N MET A 169 0.64 -2.78 9.49
CA MET A 169 -0.50 -2.67 8.58
C MET A 169 -1.82 -2.50 9.33
N LEU A 170 -2.05 -3.23 10.43
CA LEU A 170 -3.25 -3.07 11.25
C LEU A 170 -3.32 -1.67 11.87
N ALA A 171 -2.19 -1.15 12.38
CA ALA A 171 -2.12 0.21 12.90
C ALA A 171 -2.40 1.25 11.80
N ALA A 172 -1.83 1.06 10.60
CA ALA A 172 -2.09 1.93 9.45
C ALA A 172 -3.57 1.94 9.04
N ASN A 173 -4.25 0.76 9.04
CA ASN A 173 -5.69 0.67 8.77
C ASN A 173 -6.53 1.45 9.79
N LEU A 174 -6.22 1.32 11.08
CA LEU A 174 -6.92 2.06 12.13
C LEU A 174 -6.72 3.56 11.98
N MET A 175 -5.49 4.00 11.71
CA MET A 175 -5.19 5.41 11.45
C MET A 175 -5.91 5.92 10.20
N ASN A 176 -5.88 5.17 9.09
CA ASN A 176 -6.57 5.52 7.86
C ASN A 176 -8.08 5.69 8.09
N ALA A 177 -8.73 4.71 8.72
CA ALA A 177 -10.16 4.78 9.04
C ALA A 177 -10.49 5.99 9.92
N GLY A 178 -9.64 6.28 10.93
CA GLY A 178 -9.80 7.44 11.81
C GLY A 178 -9.62 8.77 11.08
N LEU A 179 -8.59 8.87 10.23
CA LEU A 179 -8.33 10.06 9.42
C LEU A 179 -9.45 10.29 8.39
N ASN A 180 -9.92 9.25 7.72
CA ASN A 180 -11.03 9.34 6.79
C ASN A 180 -12.31 9.79 7.51
N TRP A 181 -12.61 9.23 8.68
CA TRP A 181 -13.75 9.65 9.49
C TRP A 181 -13.66 11.12 9.91
N MET A 182 -12.47 11.60 10.25
CA MET A 182 -12.23 12.98 10.63
C MET A 182 -12.28 13.94 9.44
N LEU A 183 -11.61 13.61 8.32
CA LEU A 183 -11.42 14.51 7.19
C LEU A 183 -12.58 14.51 6.19
N ILE A 184 -13.25 13.36 5.98
CA ILE A 184 -14.37 13.26 5.04
C ILE A 184 -15.63 13.85 5.68
N PHE A 185 -15.88 13.56 6.96
CA PHE A 185 -17.09 13.98 7.65
C PHE A 185 -16.92 15.27 8.48
N GLY A 186 -15.76 15.92 8.46
CA GLY A 186 -15.51 17.17 9.19
C GLY A 186 -15.61 17.07 10.69
N ASN A 187 -15.46 15.87 11.27
CA ASN A 187 -15.54 15.66 12.70
C ASN A 187 -14.34 16.26 13.44
N LEU A 188 -14.50 16.58 14.72
CA LEU A 188 -13.47 17.18 15.60
C LEU A 188 -12.97 18.58 15.14
N GLY A 189 -13.75 19.32 14.33
CA GLY A 189 -13.38 20.65 13.86
C GLY A 189 -12.35 20.66 12.71
N ALA A 190 -12.09 19.50 12.11
CA ALA A 190 -11.31 19.42 10.88
C ALA A 190 -12.12 20.04 9.71
N PRO A 191 -11.47 20.76 8.76
CA PRO A 191 -12.16 21.22 7.56
C PRO A 191 -12.67 20.00 6.79
N GLU A 192 -13.95 20.03 6.36
CA GLU A 192 -14.52 19.02 5.47
C GLU A 192 -13.80 19.10 4.12
N LEU A 193 -12.75 18.29 3.95
CA LEU A 193 -11.99 18.27 2.69
C LEU A 193 -12.82 17.70 1.54
N GLY A 194 -13.86 16.92 1.83
CA GLY A 194 -14.85 16.49 0.85
C GLY A 194 -15.73 17.61 0.31
N ALA A 195 -15.90 18.73 1.05
CA ALA A 195 -16.70 19.89 0.63
C ALA A 195 -15.91 20.94 -0.16
N TRP A 196 -14.58 20.85 -0.19
CA TRP A 196 -13.73 21.88 -0.82
C TRP A 196 -13.92 21.97 -2.33
N ASP A 197 -14.25 20.88 -3.00
CA ASP A 197 -14.35 20.84 -4.46
C ASP A 197 -15.73 21.34 -4.97
N VAL A 198 -16.80 21.10 -4.23
CA VAL A 198 -18.17 21.50 -4.61
C VAL A 198 -18.39 23.02 -4.45
N GLY A 199 -17.68 23.65 -3.53
CA GLY A 199 -17.80 25.09 -3.29
C GLY A 199 -17.12 25.97 -4.34
N GLN A 200 -16.09 25.50 -5.00
CA GLN A 200 -15.37 26.22 -6.06
C GLN A 200 -16.12 26.15 -7.39
N VAL A 201 -16.70 25.01 -7.74
CA VAL A 201 -17.51 24.86 -8.97
C VAL A 201 -18.78 25.69 -8.90
N ARG A 202 -19.43 25.83 -7.74
CA ARG A 202 -20.62 26.64 -7.54
C ARG A 202 -20.37 28.16 -7.58
N ARG A 203 -19.13 28.61 -7.33
CA ARG A 203 -18.77 30.04 -7.40
C ARG A 203 -18.37 30.53 -8.81
N GLY A 204 -18.08 29.61 -9.73
CA GLY A 204 -17.73 29.91 -11.12
C GLY A 204 -18.93 30.05 -12.06
N GLU A 205 -20.14 29.69 -11.60
CA GLU A 205 -21.38 29.76 -12.42
C GLU A 205 -22.32 30.91 -12.04
N ARG A 206 -21.80 32.03 -11.54
CA ARG A 206 -22.59 33.30 -11.39
C ARG A 206 -21.93 34.45 -12.09
#